data_82eb5e438dc10b0381fc500f8f917ca8
#
_entry.id   82eb5e438dc10b0381fc500f8f917ca8
#
_cell.length_a   1.000
_cell.length_b   1.000
_cell.length_c   1.000
_cell.angle_alpha   90.00
_cell.angle_beta   90.00
_cell.angle_gamma   90.00
#
_symmetry.space_group_name_H-M   'P 1'
#
loop_
_entity.id
_entity.type
_entity.pdbx_description
1 polymer ?
#
loop_
_entity_poly.entity_id
_entity_poly.type
_entity_poly.pdbx_seq_one_letter_code
_entity_poly.pdbx_strand_id
1 'polypeptide(L)'
;YSLRTLSTISNLSKKEAELFASLGNYVFTSSKSKFFLKSHDLILGSNIPYADITLLMECGLIKENEQMVISYEAIPDKDMRNAFAYQDLAIIIERSKGAKEVSISIYELTIAGAEIYKILDIEKDMSFLEKAAAIFKSLNVRFGYSKLIDITNDSISHEDKITYL
;
A
#
# COMPACT_ATOMS: atom_id res chain seq x y z
N TYR A 1 2.10 20.28 8.08
CA TYR A 1 2.51 20.04 6.67
C TYR A 1 3.86 20.71 6.42
N SER A 2 4.72 20.02 5.67
CA SER A 2 6.01 20.56 5.28
C SER A 2 5.83 21.67 4.20
N LEU A 3 6.81 22.59 4.11
CA LEU A 3 6.82 23.61 3.04
C LEU A 3 6.84 22.94 1.65
N ARG A 4 7.50 21.78 1.54
CA ARG A 4 7.51 20.98 0.31
C ARG A 4 6.10 20.52 -0.06
N THR A 5 5.33 20.02 0.89
CA THR A 5 3.94 19.60 0.66
C THR A 5 3.06 20.75 0.22
N LEU A 6 3.18 21.93 0.86
CA LEU A 6 2.44 23.12 0.46
C LEU A 6 2.79 23.55 -0.97
N SER A 7 4.08 23.51 -1.32
CA SER A 7 4.54 23.80 -2.69
C SER A 7 3.96 22.79 -3.68
N THR A 8 3.97 21.51 -3.35
CA THR A 8 3.39 20.47 -4.22
C THR A 8 1.89 20.73 -4.43
N ILE A 9 1.13 20.96 -3.37
CA ILE A 9 -0.32 21.24 -3.45
C ILE A 9 -0.60 22.45 -4.34
N SER A 10 0.17 23.54 -4.18
CA SER A 10 -0.04 24.78 -4.97
C SER A 10 0.23 24.62 -6.46
N ASN A 11 0.99 23.61 -6.84
CA ASN A 11 1.36 23.34 -8.23
C ASN A 11 0.51 22.24 -8.89
N LEU A 12 -0.31 21.51 -8.10
CA LEU A 12 -1.19 20.48 -8.67
C LEU A 12 -2.33 21.11 -9.45
N SER A 13 -2.53 20.64 -10.67
CA SER A 13 -3.77 20.88 -11.39
C SER A 13 -4.93 20.11 -10.75
N LYS A 14 -6.17 20.54 -11.03
CA LYS A 14 -7.36 19.83 -10.59
C LYS A 14 -7.36 18.35 -11.02
N LYS A 15 -6.96 18.08 -12.28
CA LYS A 15 -6.90 16.73 -12.85
C LYS A 15 -5.90 15.84 -12.09
N GLU A 16 -4.72 16.36 -11.78
CA GLU A 16 -3.69 15.61 -11.02
C GLU A 16 -4.13 15.34 -9.58
N ALA A 17 -4.80 16.29 -8.95
CA ALA A 17 -5.36 16.11 -7.61
C ALA A 17 -6.47 15.03 -7.59
N GLU A 18 -7.39 15.05 -8.56
CA GLU A 18 -8.45 14.05 -8.72
C GLU A 18 -7.86 12.66 -9.02
N LEU A 19 -6.83 12.59 -9.87
CA LEU A 19 -6.12 11.36 -10.16
C LEU A 19 -5.45 10.77 -8.91
N PHE A 20 -4.77 11.60 -8.13
CA PHE A 20 -4.14 11.17 -6.89
C PHE A 20 -5.17 10.73 -5.85
N ALA A 21 -6.30 11.41 -5.76
CA ALA A 21 -7.39 11.02 -4.87
C ALA A 21 -7.96 9.63 -5.25
N SER A 22 -8.16 9.36 -6.53
CA SER A 22 -8.61 8.05 -7.00
C SER A 22 -7.61 6.93 -6.68
N LEU A 23 -6.30 7.21 -6.82
CA LEU A 23 -5.24 6.27 -6.44
C LEU A 23 -5.22 5.99 -4.93
N GLY A 24 -5.63 6.97 -4.12
CA GLY A 24 -5.68 6.85 -2.66
C GLY A 24 -6.45 5.62 -2.17
N ASN A 25 -7.47 5.18 -2.91
CA ASN A 25 -8.27 3.99 -2.58
C ASN A 25 -7.46 2.68 -2.58
N TYR A 26 -6.25 2.68 -3.15
CA TYR A 26 -5.39 1.50 -3.31
C TYR A 26 -4.12 1.54 -2.45
N VAL A 27 -4.02 2.51 -1.55
CA VAL A 27 -2.83 2.75 -0.74
C VAL A 27 -2.86 1.94 0.54
N PHE A 28 -1.80 1.19 0.77
CA PHE A 28 -1.46 0.56 2.04
C PHE A 28 -0.52 1.44 2.86
N THR A 29 -0.57 1.30 4.17
CA THR A 29 0.30 2.00 5.12
C THR A 29 1.10 0.99 5.93
N SER A 30 2.42 1.04 5.81
CA SER A 30 3.32 0.37 6.74
C SER A 30 3.67 1.29 7.92
N SER A 31 4.42 0.78 8.89
CA SER A 31 4.94 1.63 9.98
C SER A 31 5.85 2.77 9.50
N LYS A 32 6.42 2.67 8.31
CA LYS A 32 7.43 3.61 7.79
C LYS A 32 7.01 4.37 6.54
N SER A 33 6.09 3.84 5.76
CA SER A 33 5.75 4.39 4.44
C SER A 33 4.32 4.09 4.02
N LYS A 34 3.88 4.79 3.01
CA LYS A 34 2.63 4.54 2.29
C LYS A 34 2.96 4.07 0.89
N PHE A 35 2.31 3.01 0.45
CA PHE A 35 2.61 2.37 -0.83
C PHE A 35 1.37 1.73 -1.45
N PHE A 36 1.45 1.41 -2.71
CA PHE A 36 0.48 0.58 -3.41
C PHE A 36 1.19 -0.47 -4.27
N LEU A 37 0.50 -1.58 -4.52
CA LEU A 37 1.08 -2.72 -5.22
C LEU A 37 1.26 -2.38 -6.70
N LYS A 38 2.46 -2.65 -7.24
CA LYS A 38 2.77 -2.56 -8.66
C LYS A 38 2.33 -3.85 -9.34
N SER A 39 1.02 -4.02 -9.52
CA SER A 39 0.46 -5.16 -10.21
C SER A 39 -0.38 -4.68 -11.38
N HIS A 40 -0.15 -5.29 -12.53
CA HIS A 40 -0.91 -5.03 -13.75
C HIS A 40 -2.42 -5.19 -13.51
N ASP A 41 -2.81 -6.21 -12.76
CA ASP A 41 -4.22 -6.50 -12.50
C ASP A 41 -4.86 -5.55 -11.50
N LEU A 42 -4.10 -4.99 -10.55
CA LEU A 42 -4.60 -4.04 -9.57
C LEU A 42 -4.60 -2.61 -10.10
N ILE A 43 -3.54 -2.17 -10.73
CA ILE A 43 -3.42 -0.79 -11.22
C ILE A 43 -4.18 -0.63 -12.54
N LEU A 44 -4.02 -1.54 -13.48
CA LEU A 44 -4.70 -1.47 -14.79
C LEU A 44 -6.14 -1.95 -14.70
N GLY A 45 -6.47 -2.92 -13.87
CA GLY A 45 -7.85 -3.29 -13.55
C GLY A 45 -8.64 -2.21 -12.82
N SER A 46 -7.96 -1.21 -12.28
CA SER A 46 -8.52 -0.01 -11.66
C SER A 46 -8.60 1.20 -12.61
N ASN A 47 -8.35 1.00 -13.90
CA ASN A 47 -8.33 2.05 -14.94
C ASN A 47 -7.31 3.18 -14.70
N ILE A 48 -6.20 2.92 -14.01
CA ILE A 48 -5.10 3.88 -13.86
C ILE A 48 -3.97 3.49 -14.82
N PRO A 49 -3.81 4.18 -15.96
CA PRO A 49 -2.76 3.92 -16.92
C PRO A 49 -1.37 4.20 -16.33
N TYR A 50 -0.34 3.52 -16.83
CA TYR A 50 1.04 3.78 -16.43
C TYR A 50 1.46 5.26 -16.64
N ALA A 51 0.96 5.91 -17.70
CA ALA A 51 1.19 7.33 -17.93
C ALA A 51 0.70 8.23 -16.78
N ASP A 52 -0.38 7.85 -16.12
CA ASP A 52 -0.91 8.58 -14.96
C ASP A 52 -0.04 8.39 -13.72
N ILE A 53 0.54 7.19 -13.55
CA ILE A 53 1.54 6.95 -12.49
C ILE A 53 2.79 7.80 -12.72
N THR A 54 3.29 7.86 -13.96
CA THR A 54 4.44 8.72 -14.33
C THR A 54 4.14 10.19 -14.07
N LEU A 55 2.96 10.66 -14.42
CA LEU A 55 2.53 12.04 -14.14
C LEU A 55 2.56 12.32 -12.62
N LEU A 56 2.09 11.41 -11.78
CA LEU A 56 2.13 11.58 -10.33
C LEU A 56 3.56 11.51 -9.76
N MET A 57 4.49 10.81 -10.41
CA MET A 57 5.92 10.88 -10.10
C MET A 57 6.49 12.27 -10.42
N GLU A 58 6.21 12.81 -11.59
CA GLU A 58 6.63 14.16 -12.00
C GLU A 58 6.05 15.24 -11.07
N CYS A 59 4.83 15.07 -10.57
CA CYS A 59 4.22 15.93 -9.57
C CYS A 59 4.85 15.79 -8.17
N GLY A 60 5.78 14.86 -7.96
CA GLY A 60 6.43 14.61 -6.68
C GLY A 60 5.52 13.95 -5.62
N LEU A 61 4.46 13.25 -6.03
CA LEU A 61 3.54 12.52 -5.15
C LEU A 61 3.94 11.06 -4.95
N ILE A 62 4.53 10.45 -5.98
CA ILE A 62 5.04 9.08 -5.99
C ILE A 62 6.56 9.15 -6.18
N LYS A 63 7.31 8.27 -5.52
CA LYS A 63 8.75 8.17 -5.71
C LYS A 63 9.08 7.65 -7.11
N GLU A 64 10.08 8.24 -7.76
CA GLU A 64 10.53 7.86 -9.11
C GLU A 64 11.29 6.52 -9.17
N ASN A 65 11.31 5.75 -8.09
CA ASN A 65 12.00 4.47 -8.06
C ASN A 65 11.07 3.33 -8.50
N GLU A 66 11.18 2.92 -9.74
CA GLU A 66 10.38 1.82 -10.32
C GLU A 66 10.78 0.42 -9.85
N GLN A 67 11.91 0.28 -9.17
CA GLN A 67 12.44 -1.00 -8.69
C GLN A 67 12.17 -1.25 -7.21
N MET A 68 11.28 -0.48 -6.59
CA MET A 68 10.96 -0.69 -5.18
C MET A 68 10.21 -2.00 -4.97
N VAL A 69 10.64 -2.74 -3.97
CA VAL A 69 10.02 -4.00 -3.55
C VAL A 69 9.86 -4.05 -2.03
N ILE A 70 8.84 -4.73 -1.57
CA ILE A 70 8.76 -5.24 -0.21
C ILE A 70 9.27 -6.67 -0.27
N SER A 71 10.35 -6.95 0.47
CA SER A 71 10.93 -8.30 0.54
C SER A 71 10.68 -8.93 1.89
N TYR A 72 10.28 -10.17 1.87
CA TYR A 72 10.16 -11.03 3.04
C TYR A 72 11.16 -12.17 2.89
N GLU A 73 12.15 -12.20 3.77
CA GLU A 73 13.19 -13.24 3.75
C GLU A 73 12.63 -14.65 3.95
N ALA A 74 13.39 -15.65 3.52
CA ALA A 74 13.05 -17.05 3.78
C ALA A 74 13.00 -17.33 5.30
N ILE A 75 12.04 -18.14 5.73
CA ILE A 75 11.83 -18.49 7.15
C ILE A 75 11.94 -20.01 7.36
N PRO A 76 13.15 -20.53 7.67
CA PRO A 76 13.35 -21.96 7.77
C PRO A 76 12.68 -22.61 8.99
N ASP A 77 12.59 -21.90 10.11
CA ASP A 77 12.38 -22.55 11.42
C ASP A 77 11.06 -22.23 12.11
N LYS A 78 10.33 -21.20 11.69
CA LYS A 78 9.08 -20.77 12.37
C LYS A 78 8.10 -20.14 11.40
N ASP A 79 6.84 -20.03 11.81
CA ASP A 79 5.85 -19.21 11.13
C ASP A 79 6.13 -17.73 11.38
N MET A 80 5.87 -16.89 10.38
CA MET A 80 6.04 -15.45 10.48
C MET A 80 4.74 -14.74 10.15
N ARG A 81 4.46 -13.68 10.90
CA ARG A 81 3.34 -12.77 10.67
C ARG A 81 3.87 -11.35 10.49
N ASN A 82 3.44 -10.70 9.43
CA ASN A 82 3.70 -9.29 9.15
C ASN A 82 2.37 -8.56 8.99
N ALA A 83 2.35 -7.27 9.22
CA ALA A 83 1.15 -6.47 9.05
C ALA A 83 1.44 -5.13 8.39
N PHE A 84 0.46 -4.64 7.64
CA PHE A 84 0.34 -3.26 7.18
C PHE A 84 -1.13 -2.82 7.26
N ALA A 85 -1.40 -1.53 7.21
CA ALA A 85 -2.76 -1.04 7.34
C ALA A 85 -3.38 -0.71 5.97
N TYR A 86 -4.69 -0.87 5.88
CA TYR A 86 -5.52 -0.40 4.80
C TYR A 86 -6.76 0.25 5.41
N GLN A 87 -6.84 1.57 5.35
CA GLN A 87 -7.88 2.34 6.02
C GLN A 87 -7.93 2.02 7.53
N ASP A 88 -9.09 1.58 8.02
CA ASP A 88 -9.33 1.13 9.40
C ASP A 88 -9.03 -0.37 9.64
N LEU A 89 -8.43 -1.04 8.65
CA LEU A 89 -8.08 -2.44 8.73
C LEU A 89 -6.58 -2.65 8.87
N ALA A 90 -6.20 -3.60 9.70
CA ALA A 90 -4.88 -4.21 9.67
C ALA A 90 -4.90 -5.39 8.70
N ILE A 91 -4.02 -5.39 7.73
CA ILE A 91 -3.81 -6.47 6.78
C ILE A 91 -2.72 -7.38 7.33
N ILE A 92 -3.06 -8.63 7.53
CA ILE A 92 -2.19 -9.64 8.13
C ILE A 92 -1.68 -10.56 7.03
N ILE A 93 -0.35 -10.67 6.95
CA ILE A 93 0.34 -11.57 6.03
C ILE A 93 1.01 -12.65 6.86
N GLU A 94 0.63 -13.89 6.62
CA GLU A 94 1.20 -15.05 7.28
C GLU A 94 1.96 -15.92 6.28
N ARG A 95 3.14 -16.34 6.70
CA ARG A 95 4.00 -17.26 5.96
C ARG A 95 4.41 -18.40 6.89
N SER A 96 4.17 -19.61 6.44
CA SER A 96 4.46 -20.81 7.22
C SER A 96 5.96 -21.08 7.27
N LYS A 97 6.37 -21.82 8.28
CA LYS A 97 7.70 -22.44 8.38
C LYS A 97 8.10 -23.07 7.04
N GLY A 98 9.33 -22.83 6.61
CA GLY A 98 9.86 -23.31 5.35
C GLY A 98 9.49 -22.44 4.13
N ALA A 99 8.76 -21.33 4.32
CA ALA A 99 8.46 -20.43 3.22
C ALA A 99 9.74 -19.81 2.62
N LYS A 100 9.77 -19.76 1.29
CA LYS A 100 10.84 -19.13 0.52
C LYS A 100 10.75 -17.61 0.61
N GLU A 101 11.80 -16.92 0.20
CA GLU A 101 11.79 -15.49 0.01
C GLU A 101 10.66 -15.08 -0.95
N VAL A 102 10.00 -13.98 -0.63
CA VAL A 102 8.94 -13.38 -1.43
C VAL A 102 9.24 -11.89 -1.60
N SER A 103 9.21 -11.41 -2.84
CA SER A 103 9.34 -10.00 -3.17
C SER A 103 8.12 -9.51 -3.93
N ILE A 104 7.59 -8.37 -3.53
CA ILE A 104 6.40 -7.75 -4.11
C ILE A 104 6.77 -6.35 -4.58
N SER A 105 6.63 -6.10 -5.87
CA SER A 105 6.89 -4.77 -6.43
C SER A 105 5.83 -3.77 -5.97
N ILE A 106 6.30 -2.58 -5.60
CA ILE A 106 5.44 -1.50 -5.09
C ILE A 106 5.80 -0.16 -5.74
N TYR A 107 4.86 0.77 -5.66
CA TYR A 107 5.12 2.20 -5.74
C TYR A 107 4.96 2.81 -4.34
N GLU A 108 5.88 3.67 -3.95
CA GLU A 108 5.86 4.32 -2.65
C GLU A 108 5.53 5.80 -2.80
N LEU A 109 4.71 6.34 -1.91
CA LEU A 109 4.43 7.77 -1.86
C LEU A 109 5.66 8.53 -1.36
N THR A 110 5.87 9.73 -1.89
CA THR A 110 6.83 10.69 -1.31
C THR A 110 6.32 11.19 0.05
N ILE A 111 7.13 11.97 0.75
CA ILE A 111 6.69 12.65 1.99
C ILE A 111 5.49 13.56 1.67
N ALA A 112 5.55 14.33 0.58
CA ALA A 112 4.44 15.19 0.16
C ALA A 112 3.19 14.37 -0.17
N GLY A 113 3.33 13.30 -0.96
CA GLY A 113 2.22 12.39 -1.27
C GLY A 113 1.60 11.77 -0.01
N ALA A 114 2.43 11.31 0.94
CA ALA A 114 1.95 10.73 2.19
C ALA A 114 1.23 11.74 3.10
N GLU A 115 1.65 13.01 3.11
CA GLU A 115 0.97 14.08 3.84
C GLU A 115 -0.35 14.47 3.18
N ILE A 116 -0.39 14.57 1.84
CA ILE A 116 -1.61 14.86 1.08
C ILE A 116 -2.62 13.72 1.23
N TYR A 117 -2.15 12.47 1.17
CA TYR A 117 -3.01 11.29 1.37
C TYR A 117 -3.84 11.37 2.67
N LYS A 118 -3.30 11.95 3.75
CA LYS A 118 -4.00 12.07 5.04
C LYS A 118 -5.25 12.96 5.02
N ILE A 119 -5.36 13.83 4.03
CA ILE A 119 -6.50 14.75 3.88
C ILE A 119 -7.48 14.33 2.78
N LEU A 120 -7.21 13.22 2.11
CA LEU A 120 -8.12 12.68 1.13
C LEU A 120 -9.31 12.01 1.83
N ASP A 121 -10.48 12.22 1.27
CA ASP A 121 -11.66 11.43 1.61
C ASP A 121 -11.64 10.13 0.81
N ILE A 122 -11.29 9.04 1.47
CA ILE A 122 -11.01 7.76 0.82
C ILE A 122 -12.00 6.72 1.32
N GLU A 123 -12.66 6.06 0.39
CA GLU A 123 -13.57 4.96 0.67
C GLU A 123 -12.84 3.60 0.69
N LYS A 124 -13.25 2.76 1.62
CA LYS A 124 -12.76 1.39 1.72
C LYS A 124 -13.36 0.52 0.61
N ASP A 125 -12.50 -0.11 -0.18
CA ASP A 125 -12.89 -1.03 -1.25
C ASP A 125 -12.50 -2.47 -0.89
N MET A 126 -13.48 -3.28 -0.49
CA MET A 126 -13.25 -4.69 -0.16
C MET A 126 -12.94 -5.52 -1.40
N SER A 127 -13.45 -5.15 -2.59
CA SER A 127 -13.14 -5.87 -3.84
C SER A 127 -11.66 -5.71 -4.21
N PHE A 128 -11.08 -4.56 -3.90
CA PHE A 128 -9.64 -4.34 -4.02
C PHE A 128 -8.84 -5.26 -3.09
N LEU A 129 -9.28 -5.43 -1.85
CA LEU A 129 -8.61 -6.34 -0.91
C LEU A 129 -8.65 -7.80 -1.36
N GLU A 130 -9.77 -8.24 -1.96
CA GLU A 130 -9.89 -9.59 -2.53
C GLU A 130 -8.90 -9.80 -3.69
N LYS A 131 -8.75 -8.81 -4.57
CA LYS A 131 -7.75 -8.84 -5.66
C LYS A 131 -6.33 -8.85 -5.10
N ALA A 132 -6.03 -8.03 -4.10
CA ALA A 132 -4.73 -8.03 -3.43
C ALA A 132 -4.46 -9.40 -2.79
N ALA A 133 -5.43 -9.98 -2.07
CA ALA A 133 -5.32 -11.30 -1.48
C ALA A 133 -4.97 -12.39 -2.52
N ALA A 134 -5.56 -12.34 -3.71
CA ALA A 134 -5.26 -13.28 -4.79
C ALA A 134 -3.78 -13.20 -5.22
N ILE A 135 -3.18 -12.01 -5.25
CA ILE A 135 -1.75 -11.85 -5.55
C ILE A 135 -0.89 -12.51 -4.47
N PHE A 136 -1.15 -12.20 -3.19
CA PHE A 136 -0.41 -12.82 -2.08
C PHE A 136 -0.56 -14.34 -2.06
N LYS A 137 -1.76 -14.84 -2.35
CA LYS A 137 -2.06 -16.26 -2.43
C LYS A 137 -1.26 -16.97 -3.53
N SER A 138 -1.06 -16.31 -4.68
CA SER A 138 -0.22 -16.83 -5.77
C SER A 138 1.25 -16.98 -5.37
N LEU A 139 1.68 -16.24 -4.35
CA LEU A 139 3.02 -16.30 -3.75
C LEU A 139 3.11 -17.24 -2.54
N ASN A 140 2.09 -18.06 -2.30
CA ASN A 140 1.96 -18.92 -1.12
C ASN A 140 1.99 -18.15 0.21
N VAL A 141 1.45 -16.95 0.20
CA VAL A 141 1.31 -16.10 1.37
C VAL A 141 -0.16 -16.06 1.76
N ARG A 142 -0.45 -16.35 3.01
CA ARG A 142 -1.81 -16.24 3.55
C ARG A 142 -2.14 -14.80 3.86
N PHE A 143 -3.28 -14.33 3.37
CA PHE A 143 -3.71 -12.95 3.50
C PHE A 143 -5.02 -12.88 4.29
N GLY A 144 -5.04 -12.03 5.29
CA GLY A 144 -6.22 -11.79 6.10
C GLY A 144 -6.31 -10.34 6.54
N TYR A 145 -7.38 -9.98 7.20
CA TYR A 145 -7.57 -8.67 7.79
C TYR A 145 -8.20 -8.76 9.17
N SER A 146 -7.95 -7.74 9.97
CA SER A 146 -8.54 -7.52 11.28
C SER A 146 -8.80 -6.03 11.46
N LYS A 147 -9.50 -5.64 12.53
CA LYS A 147 -9.67 -4.24 12.84
C LYS A 147 -8.35 -3.64 13.34
N LEU A 148 -7.97 -2.53 12.77
CA LEU A 148 -6.78 -1.78 13.17
C LEU A 148 -7.03 -1.12 14.54
N ILE A 149 -6.04 -1.21 15.44
CA ILE A 149 -6.04 -0.52 16.72
C ILE A 149 -5.11 0.68 16.66
N ASP A 150 -3.85 0.49 16.27
CA ASP A 150 -2.86 1.56 16.23
C ASP A 150 -1.72 1.26 15.26
N ILE A 151 -1.06 2.32 14.81
CA ILE A 151 0.16 2.29 14.00
C ILE A 151 1.22 3.09 14.71
N THR A 152 2.27 2.42 15.15
CA THR A 152 3.47 3.05 15.72
C THR A 152 4.61 3.07 14.69
N ASN A 153 5.76 3.66 15.06
CA ASN A 153 6.94 3.68 14.19
C ASN A 153 7.51 2.29 13.89
N ASP A 154 7.21 1.30 14.73
CA ASP A 154 7.82 -0.03 14.66
C ASP A 154 6.81 -1.17 14.49
N SER A 155 5.52 -0.90 14.71
CA SER A 155 4.50 -1.95 14.72
C SER A 155 3.11 -1.48 14.30
N ILE A 156 2.30 -2.45 13.90
CA ILE A 156 0.86 -2.29 13.65
C ILE A 156 0.15 -3.24 14.60
N SER A 157 -0.73 -2.69 15.43
CA SER A 157 -1.56 -3.45 16.36
C SER A 157 -3.00 -3.58 15.86
N HIS A 158 -3.61 -4.72 16.12
CA HIS A 158 -4.94 -5.07 15.64
C HIS A 158 -5.69 -5.94 16.63
N GLU A 159 -7.00 -6.10 16.44
CA GLU A 159 -7.79 -7.05 17.21
C GLU A 159 -7.38 -8.50 16.92
N ASP A 160 -7.63 -9.41 17.86
CA ASP A 160 -7.20 -10.83 17.77
C ASP A 160 -7.92 -11.59 16.65
N LYS A 161 -9.16 -11.20 16.32
CA LYS A 161 -9.96 -11.88 15.31
C LYS A 161 -9.48 -11.51 13.90
N ILE A 162 -8.96 -12.49 13.17
CA ILE A 162 -8.52 -12.34 11.78
C ILE A 162 -9.52 -13.02 10.84
N THR A 163 -9.94 -12.31 9.82
CA THR A 163 -10.72 -12.85 8.69
C THR A 163 -9.77 -13.07 7.51
N TYR A 164 -9.68 -14.28 7.00
CA TYR A 164 -8.83 -14.62 5.85
C TYR A 164 -9.63 -14.58 4.56
N LEU A 165 -8.98 -14.07 3.49
CA LEU A 165 -9.49 -13.95 2.13
C LEU A 165 -8.91 -15.04 1.21
#